data_cb1ca9eeed1907ca62026166ef5d0d22
#
_entry.id   cb1ca9eeed1907ca62026166ef5d0d22
#
_cell.length_a   1.000
_cell.length_b   1.000
_cell.length_c   1.000
_cell.angle_alpha   90.00
_cell.angle_beta   90.00
_cell.angle_gamma   90.00
#
_symmetry.space_group_name_H-M   'P 1'
#
loop_
_entity.id
_entity.type
_entity.pdbx_description
1 polymer ?
#
loop_
_entity_poly.entity_id
_entity_poly.type
_entity_poly.pdbx_seq_one_letter_code
_entity_poly.pdbx_strand_id
1 'polypeptide(L)'
;MNKIPDSRTIPLLLRELIASHAAREVLVGGGQRYTYAELGDEVMKVSRRLYHLGVRAGDKVGILMGNRPEWIISALAITNIGGTMVAMNSWSTARELEHLISHSDSKFVIASTRFLKHDYAAMLREMEPLAERFPLLEGILTFDRDVPPGWLPVRDGNHEHDTGYDVDIQRAGDQVCAADCAFILYTSGSTSAPKGVQLIHGSLIANPWQIGERQHVVAGDRVWLAVSLFWGLGCVNALMNLLTHGGCIVLQESFDAGEALKLIEQEKCTIFYGTPNMAQAIHEHPARDQFDLSSLRGGASLGSPEQMTRVIELGATKISNIYGLTETYGNSHVTDADDDIEKRLRSCGRPLPGVTQRIVSPEGVDLPPGSIGELRVKGHVTLGYYKDEEQTRQAFDDQGYFRTGDLGYVDEEGYLFFCGRLKEMVKTGGINVAPAEVESVLMTHPGVYLAYVVGVPDDCRDEILGAVIIRNSGVTLSEEEVIGFSKKNLAAYKVPKLVRFATENELPLTTTGKVQKNKIASVFFPPVIG
;
A
#
# COMPACT_ATOMS: atom_id res chain seq x y z
N MET A 1 -16.74 17.12 14.77
CA MET A 1 -16.65 15.80 14.11
C MET A 1 -17.13 15.97 12.68
N ASN A 2 -16.35 15.49 11.75
CA ASN A 2 -16.79 15.44 10.36
C ASN A 2 -17.99 14.49 10.24
N LYS A 3 -18.85 14.69 9.24
CA LYS A 3 -19.93 13.77 8.97
C LYS A 3 -19.45 12.72 7.96
N ILE A 4 -19.63 11.43 8.26
CA ILE A 4 -19.35 10.36 7.29
C ILE A 4 -20.14 10.64 6.01
N PRO A 5 -19.59 10.45 4.81
CA PRO A 5 -20.33 10.58 3.56
C PRO A 5 -21.63 9.77 3.58
N ASP A 6 -22.70 10.33 3.06
CA ASP A 6 -23.98 9.61 2.93
C ASP A 6 -23.89 8.52 1.84
N SER A 7 -23.04 8.75 0.87
CA SER A 7 -22.78 7.86 -0.27
C SER A 7 -22.07 6.57 0.15
N ARG A 8 -22.44 5.47 -0.50
CA ARG A 8 -21.85 4.14 -0.26
C ARG A 8 -21.17 3.55 -1.51
N THR A 9 -21.13 4.32 -2.60
CA THR A 9 -20.44 3.94 -3.83
C THR A 9 -19.57 5.09 -4.32
N ILE A 10 -18.48 4.79 -5.00
CA ILE A 10 -17.53 5.80 -5.47
C ILE A 10 -18.20 6.80 -6.43
N PRO A 11 -19.07 6.39 -7.39
CA PRO A 11 -19.80 7.34 -8.24
C PRO A 11 -20.65 8.34 -7.45
N LEU A 12 -21.38 7.84 -6.44
CA LEU A 12 -22.22 8.70 -5.58
C LEU A 12 -21.36 9.61 -4.71
N LEU A 13 -20.26 9.09 -4.14
CA LEU A 13 -19.32 9.87 -3.35
C LEU A 13 -18.74 11.05 -4.16
N LEU A 14 -18.31 10.81 -5.39
CA LEU A 14 -17.77 11.89 -6.25
C LEU A 14 -18.81 13.00 -6.43
N ARG A 15 -20.08 12.66 -6.71
CA ARG A 15 -21.17 13.64 -6.85
C ARG A 15 -21.44 14.39 -5.55
N GLU A 16 -21.45 13.71 -4.40
CA GLU A 16 -21.59 14.32 -3.08
C GLU A 16 -20.45 15.32 -2.80
N LEU A 17 -19.22 14.96 -3.12
CA LEU A 17 -18.06 15.82 -2.96
C LEU A 17 -18.08 17.04 -3.88
N ILE A 18 -18.48 16.87 -5.13
CA ILE A 18 -18.66 17.99 -6.07
C ILE A 18 -19.74 18.94 -5.56
N ALA A 19 -20.87 18.41 -5.09
CA ALA A 19 -21.97 19.23 -4.57
C ALA A 19 -21.57 20.04 -3.32
N SER A 20 -20.71 19.46 -2.46
CA SER A 20 -20.32 20.10 -1.19
C SER A 20 -19.03 20.92 -1.28
N HIS A 21 -18.13 20.63 -2.23
CA HIS A 21 -16.76 21.18 -2.28
C HIS A 21 -16.33 21.67 -3.66
N ALA A 22 -17.25 21.96 -4.59
CA ALA A 22 -16.99 22.26 -6.01
C ALA A 22 -15.74 23.10 -6.27
N ALA A 23 -15.58 24.23 -5.57
CA ALA A 23 -14.51 25.19 -5.79
C ALA A 23 -13.20 24.89 -5.00
N ARG A 24 -13.17 23.83 -4.17
CA ARG A 24 -11.96 23.46 -3.45
C ARG A 24 -11.01 22.67 -4.32
N GLU A 25 -9.71 22.90 -4.15
CA GLU A 25 -8.70 22.05 -4.75
C GLU A 25 -8.77 20.63 -4.16
N VAL A 26 -8.71 19.64 -5.04
CA VAL A 26 -8.71 18.21 -4.68
C VAL A 26 -7.44 17.51 -5.13
N LEU A 27 -6.79 17.99 -6.19
CA LEU A 27 -5.68 17.28 -6.82
C LEU A 27 -4.66 18.26 -7.40
N VAL A 28 -3.41 18.07 -7.04
CA VAL A 28 -2.25 18.80 -7.57
C VAL A 28 -1.21 17.77 -8.00
N GLY A 29 -0.70 17.87 -9.21
CA GLY A 29 0.34 16.98 -9.72
C GLY A 29 0.60 17.17 -11.20
N GLY A 30 1.77 16.78 -11.69
CA GLY A 30 2.13 16.91 -13.11
C GLY A 30 2.01 18.33 -13.68
N GLY A 31 2.18 19.35 -12.85
CA GLY A 31 2.00 20.77 -13.23
C GLY A 31 0.55 21.21 -13.38
N GLN A 32 -0.41 20.39 -13.01
CA GLN A 32 -1.85 20.65 -13.10
C GLN A 32 -2.48 20.76 -11.71
N ARG A 33 -3.58 21.48 -11.63
CA ARG A 33 -4.40 21.65 -10.44
C ARG A 33 -5.85 21.44 -10.81
N TYR A 34 -6.60 20.76 -9.95
CA TYR A 34 -8.01 20.51 -10.15
C TYR A 34 -8.79 20.82 -8.88
N THR A 35 -9.87 21.54 -9.04
CA THR A 35 -10.95 21.60 -8.06
C THR A 35 -11.80 20.33 -8.13
N TYR A 36 -12.68 20.11 -7.14
CA TYR A 36 -13.64 19.00 -7.19
C TYR A 36 -14.55 19.05 -8.43
N ALA A 37 -14.96 20.25 -8.84
CA ALA A 37 -15.76 20.43 -10.06
C ALA A 37 -14.96 20.03 -11.30
N GLU A 38 -13.74 20.54 -11.47
CA GLU A 38 -12.88 20.23 -12.60
C GLU A 38 -12.48 18.74 -12.64
N LEU A 39 -12.22 18.11 -11.48
CA LEU A 39 -12.00 16.66 -11.39
C LEU A 39 -13.24 15.91 -11.90
N GLY A 40 -14.45 16.34 -11.50
CA GLY A 40 -15.70 15.75 -11.98
C GLY A 40 -15.85 15.85 -13.50
N ASP A 41 -15.52 17.00 -14.09
CA ASP A 41 -15.55 17.21 -15.54
C ASP A 41 -14.56 16.29 -16.28
N GLU A 42 -13.33 16.16 -15.78
CA GLU A 42 -12.33 15.25 -16.36
C GLU A 42 -12.74 13.78 -16.23
N VAL A 43 -13.31 13.39 -15.09
CA VAL A 43 -13.87 12.05 -14.89
C VAL A 43 -14.98 11.77 -15.91
N MET A 44 -15.90 12.71 -16.13
CA MET A 44 -16.95 12.55 -17.13
C MET A 44 -16.41 12.41 -18.54
N LYS A 45 -15.39 13.19 -18.93
CA LYS A 45 -14.75 13.06 -20.25
C LYS A 45 -14.19 11.65 -20.47
N VAL A 46 -13.45 11.13 -19.49
CA VAL A 46 -12.89 9.76 -19.56
C VAL A 46 -14.00 8.70 -19.50
N SER A 47 -15.05 8.91 -18.70
CA SER A 47 -16.22 8.03 -18.66
C SER A 47 -16.91 7.92 -20.01
N ARG A 48 -17.13 9.05 -20.71
CA ARG A 48 -17.71 9.08 -22.06
C ARG A 48 -16.85 8.28 -23.04
N ARG A 49 -15.53 8.49 -23.01
CA ARG A 49 -14.60 7.77 -23.88
C ARG A 49 -14.65 6.26 -23.65
N LEU A 50 -14.59 5.81 -22.40
CA LEU A 50 -14.68 4.39 -22.04
C LEU A 50 -16.04 3.81 -22.42
N TYR A 51 -17.13 4.54 -22.17
CA TYR A 51 -18.49 4.11 -22.51
C TYR A 51 -18.69 3.99 -24.01
N HIS A 52 -18.16 4.93 -24.81
CA HIS A 52 -18.12 4.87 -26.27
C HIS A 52 -17.39 3.63 -26.79
N LEU A 53 -16.26 3.28 -26.17
CA LEU A 53 -15.48 2.07 -26.47
C LEU A 53 -16.16 0.78 -26.01
N GLY A 54 -17.35 0.84 -25.43
CA GLY A 54 -18.12 -0.32 -25.03
C GLY A 54 -17.80 -0.85 -23.64
N VAL A 55 -17.10 -0.09 -22.78
CA VAL A 55 -16.95 -0.46 -21.37
C VAL A 55 -18.28 -0.32 -20.64
N ARG A 56 -18.67 -1.32 -19.87
CA ARG A 56 -19.95 -1.40 -19.15
C ARG A 56 -19.73 -1.86 -17.71
N ALA A 57 -20.80 -1.86 -16.93
CA ALA A 57 -20.77 -2.35 -15.54
C ALA A 57 -20.22 -3.79 -15.47
N GLY A 58 -19.29 -4.01 -14.55
CA GLY A 58 -18.61 -5.29 -14.35
C GLY A 58 -17.38 -5.53 -15.26
N ASP A 59 -17.19 -4.75 -16.33
CA ASP A 59 -15.96 -4.81 -17.13
C ASP A 59 -14.76 -4.33 -16.28
N LYS A 60 -13.60 -4.91 -16.54
CA LYS A 60 -12.36 -4.57 -15.84
C LYS A 60 -11.48 -3.72 -16.75
N VAL A 61 -10.94 -2.64 -16.18
CA VAL A 61 -10.01 -1.75 -16.89
C VAL A 61 -8.74 -1.59 -16.05
N GLY A 62 -7.61 -1.95 -16.66
CA GLY A 62 -6.29 -1.84 -16.04
C GLY A 62 -5.78 -0.40 -16.06
N ILE A 63 -5.05 0.02 -15.03
CA ILE A 63 -4.31 1.28 -14.99
C ILE A 63 -2.83 0.96 -14.78
N LEU A 64 -1.98 1.36 -15.74
CA LEU A 64 -0.54 1.13 -15.74
C LEU A 64 0.21 2.45 -15.95
N MET A 65 0.42 3.20 -14.88
CA MET A 65 1.16 4.48 -14.90
C MET A 65 1.67 4.84 -13.50
N GLY A 66 2.55 5.85 -13.41
CA GLY A 66 3.01 6.44 -12.15
C GLY A 66 1.92 7.25 -11.44
N ASN A 67 2.31 7.97 -10.38
CA ASN A 67 1.39 8.84 -9.62
C ASN A 67 1.06 10.11 -10.39
N ARG A 68 0.20 10.00 -11.38
CA ARG A 68 -0.27 11.12 -12.22
C ARG A 68 -1.73 11.42 -11.91
N PRO A 69 -2.20 12.68 -12.12
CA PRO A 69 -3.63 13.01 -12.03
C PRO A 69 -4.51 12.07 -12.86
N GLU A 70 -4.03 11.66 -14.02
CA GLU A 70 -4.74 10.75 -14.93
C GLU A 70 -4.99 9.36 -14.33
N TRP A 71 -4.16 8.90 -13.38
CA TRP A 71 -4.42 7.67 -12.65
C TRP A 71 -5.71 7.77 -11.84
N ILE A 72 -5.85 8.87 -11.06
CA ILE A 72 -7.02 9.11 -10.21
C ILE A 72 -8.26 9.35 -11.07
N ILE A 73 -8.15 10.17 -12.11
CA ILE A 73 -9.23 10.43 -13.08
C ILE A 73 -9.72 9.12 -13.69
N SER A 74 -8.80 8.24 -14.12
CA SER A 74 -9.14 6.94 -14.71
C SER A 74 -9.84 6.03 -13.71
N ALA A 75 -9.33 5.91 -12.49
CA ALA A 75 -9.93 5.08 -11.44
C ALA A 75 -11.38 5.51 -11.13
N LEU A 76 -11.59 6.82 -11.00
CA LEU A 76 -12.93 7.39 -10.77
C LEU A 76 -13.83 7.23 -12.01
N ALA A 77 -13.30 7.37 -13.23
CA ALA A 77 -14.08 7.22 -14.46
C ALA A 77 -14.53 5.77 -14.69
N ILE A 78 -13.66 4.80 -14.45
CA ILE A 78 -13.98 3.38 -14.55
C ILE A 78 -15.11 3.02 -13.57
N THR A 79 -14.99 3.46 -12.32
CA THR A 79 -16.03 3.19 -11.31
C THR A 79 -17.32 3.97 -11.58
N ASN A 80 -17.24 5.17 -12.20
CA ASN A 80 -18.40 5.99 -12.53
C ASN A 80 -19.34 5.33 -13.57
N ILE A 81 -18.84 4.42 -14.37
CA ILE A 81 -19.63 3.62 -15.32
C ILE A 81 -19.92 2.20 -14.82
N GLY A 82 -19.67 1.94 -13.54
CA GLY A 82 -19.88 0.64 -12.90
C GLY A 82 -18.80 -0.41 -13.24
N GLY A 83 -17.68 -0.01 -13.85
CA GLY A 83 -16.55 -0.88 -14.12
C GLY A 83 -15.68 -1.13 -12.87
N THR A 84 -14.84 -2.15 -12.94
CA THR A 84 -13.86 -2.49 -11.90
C THR A 84 -12.47 -2.01 -12.31
N MET A 85 -11.86 -1.15 -11.51
CA MET A 85 -10.49 -0.70 -11.70
C MET A 85 -9.49 -1.78 -11.29
N VAL A 86 -8.52 -2.07 -12.15
CA VAL A 86 -7.41 -2.98 -11.88
C VAL A 86 -6.11 -2.17 -11.76
N ALA A 87 -5.57 -2.06 -10.56
CA ALA A 87 -4.30 -1.38 -10.35
C ALA A 87 -3.13 -2.28 -10.75
N MET A 88 -2.45 -1.93 -11.83
CA MET A 88 -1.27 -2.65 -12.30
C MET A 88 0.00 -2.05 -11.71
N ASN A 89 0.90 -2.92 -11.24
CA ASN A 89 2.16 -2.50 -10.68
C ASN A 89 3.03 -1.83 -11.76
N SER A 90 3.28 -0.53 -11.60
CA SER A 90 4.08 0.28 -12.54
C SER A 90 5.58 -0.07 -12.55
N TRP A 91 6.03 -0.99 -11.70
CA TRP A 91 7.40 -1.50 -11.69
C TRP A 91 7.51 -2.92 -12.24
N SER A 92 6.42 -3.47 -12.80
CA SER A 92 6.39 -4.82 -13.35
C SER A 92 7.37 -5.00 -14.50
N THR A 93 7.99 -6.17 -14.51
CA THR A 93 8.66 -6.70 -15.69
C THR A 93 7.65 -7.08 -16.78
N ALA A 94 8.10 -7.28 -18.01
CA ALA A 94 7.24 -7.72 -19.11
C ALA A 94 6.46 -9.02 -18.75
N ARG A 95 7.11 -10.00 -18.12
CA ARG A 95 6.49 -11.25 -17.68
C ARG A 95 5.42 -11.04 -16.62
N GLU A 96 5.67 -10.16 -15.66
CA GLU A 96 4.68 -9.84 -14.61
C GLU A 96 3.50 -9.09 -15.20
N LEU A 97 3.74 -8.15 -16.13
CA LEU A 97 2.70 -7.41 -16.82
C LEU A 97 1.82 -8.34 -17.67
N GLU A 98 2.43 -9.29 -18.38
CA GLU A 98 1.69 -10.33 -19.11
C GLU A 98 0.74 -11.10 -18.19
N HIS A 99 1.21 -11.51 -17.02
CA HIS A 99 0.36 -12.17 -16.03
C HIS A 99 -0.78 -11.27 -15.56
N LEU A 100 -0.50 -10.00 -15.23
CA LEU A 100 -1.51 -9.07 -14.75
C LEU A 100 -2.62 -8.84 -15.77
N ILE A 101 -2.28 -8.64 -17.04
CA ILE A 101 -3.25 -8.43 -18.13
C ILE A 101 -4.08 -9.69 -18.34
N SER A 102 -3.43 -10.85 -18.45
CA SER A 102 -4.10 -12.14 -18.69
C SER A 102 -5.01 -12.55 -17.54
N HIS A 103 -4.53 -12.43 -16.29
CA HIS A 103 -5.27 -12.87 -15.10
C HIS A 103 -6.45 -11.96 -14.77
N SER A 104 -6.28 -10.63 -14.96
CA SER A 104 -7.29 -9.65 -14.55
C SER A 104 -8.54 -9.62 -15.44
N ASP A 105 -8.53 -10.24 -16.62
CA ASP A 105 -9.57 -10.10 -17.65
C ASP A 105 -9.84 -8.63 -18.01
N SER A 106 -8.80 -7.81 -18.03
CA SER A 106 -8.94 -6.41 -18.40
C SER A 106 -9.37 -6.27 -19.86
N LYS A 107 -10.52 -5.63 -20.05
CA LYS A 107 -11.06 -5.31 -21.38
C LYS A 107 -10.25 -4.22 -22.07
N PHE A 108 -9.78 -3.25 -21.29
CA PHE A 108 -8.86 -2.20 -21.72
C PHE A 108 -7.76 -2.03 -20.66
N VAL A 109 -6.62 -1.49 -21.11
CA VAL A 109 -5.55 -1.01 -20.22
C VAL A 109 -5.30 0.46 -20.55
N ILE A 110 -5.39 1.33 -19.55
CA ILE A 110 -4.98 2.73 -19.65
C ILE A 110 -3.53 2.82 -19.16
N ALA A 111 -2.59 3.10 -20.04
CA ALA A 111 -1.17 3.08 -19.74
C ALA A 111 -0.47 4.38 -20.16
N SER A 112 0.54 4.80 -19.38
CA SER A 112 1.57 5.70 -19.92
C SER A 112 2.47 4.92 -20.87
N THR A 113 3.11 5.59 -21.81
CA THR A 113 4.05 4.95 -22.74
C THR A 113 5.34 4.55 -22.03
N ARG A 114 5.74 5.35 -21.03
CA ARG A 114 6.94 5.17 -20.21
C ARG A 114 6.72 5.61 -18.77
N PHE A 115 7.45 4.98 -17.86
CA PHE A 115 7.56 5.43 -16.48
C PHE A 115 8.90 5.00 -15.90
N LEU A 116 9.71 5.95 -15.42
CA LEU A 116 11.09 5.72 -14.97
C LEU A 116 11.89 4.98 -16.05
N LYS A 117 12.45 3.82 -15.70
CA LYS A 117 13.21 2.96 -16.64
C LYS A 117 12.34 2.05 -17.51
N HIS A 118 11.04 2.00 -17.26
CA HIS A 118 10.13 1.08 -17.95
C HIS A 118 9.57 1.73 -19.21
N ASP A 119 9.76 1.10 -20.36
CA ASP A 119 9.15 1.43 -21.64
C ASP A 119 8.00 0.44 -21.89
N TYR A 120 6.79 0.83 -21.44
CA TYR A 120 5.62 -0.07 -21.56
C TYR A 120 5.21 -0.27 -23.01
N ALA A 121 5.42 0.74 -23.88
CA ALA A 121 5.14 0.59 -25.30
C ALA A 121 6.03 -0.50 -25.94
N ALA A 122 7.30 -0.56 -25.56
CA ALA A 122 8.19 -1.61 -26.02
C ALA A 122 7.80 -2.98 -25.43
N MET A 123 7.55 -3.06 -24.11
CA MET A 123 7.14 -4.30 -23.45
C MET A 123 5.86 -4.90 -24.05
N LEU A 124 4.84 -4.07 -24.31
CA LEU A 124 3.56 -4.55 -24.87
C LEU A 124 3.68 -4.91 -26.36
N ARG A 125 4.58 -4.25 -27.10
CA ARG A 125 4.89 -4.63 -28.49
C ARG A 125 5.55 -6.02 -28.58
N GLU A 126 6.41 -6.38 -27.61
CA GLU A 126 6.99 -7.73 -27.53
C GLU A 126 5.94 -8.83 -27.26
N MET A 127 4.76 -8.45 -26.77
CA MET A 127 3.66 -9.39 -26.52
C MET A 127 2.69 -9.51 -27.71
N GLU A 128 2.90 -8.77 -28.81
CA GLU A 128 2.06 -8.85 -30.01
C GLU A 128 2.13 -10.23 -30.68
N PRO A 129 1.02 -10.73 -31.27
CA PRO A 129 -0.28 -10.05 -31.40
C PRO A 129 -1.11 -10.14 -30.12
N LEU A 130 -1.47 -8.97 -29.56
CA LEU A 130 -2.16 -8.87 -28.26
C LEU A 130 -3.49 -9.60 -28.22
N ALA A 131 -4.26 -9.58 -29.33
CA ALA A 131 -5.58 -10.22 -29.41
C ALA A 131 -5.52 -11.75 -29.28
N GLU A 132 -4.44 -12.38 -29.75
CA GLU A 132 -4.24 -13.84 -29.59
C GLU A 132 -3.79 -14.18 -28.17
N ARG A 133 -2.93 -13.34 -27.58
CA ARG A 133 -2.36 -13.55 -26.26
C ARG A 133 -3.33 -13.20 -25.13
N PHE A 134 -4.15 -12.17 -25.33
CA PHE A 134 -5.13 -11.64 -24.37
C PHE A 134 -6.52 -11.52 -25.03
N PRO A 135 -7.27 -12.62 -25.17
CA PRO A 135 -8.52 -12.63 -25.94
C PRO A 135 -9.62 -11.67 -25.44
N LEU A 136 -9.52 -11.22 -24.18
CA LEU A 136 -10.48 -10.27 -23.59
C LEU A 136 -10.01 -8.80 -23.69
N LEU A 137 -8.75 -8.58 -24.08
CA LEU A 137 -8.22 -7.21 -24.23
C LEU A 137 -8.60 -6.62 -25.58
N GLU A 138 -9.49 -5.64 -25.57
CA GLU A 138 -9.96 -4.94 -26.78
C GLU A 138 -9.04 -3.79 -27.19
N GLY A 139 -8.19 -3.27 -26.27
CA GLY A 139 -7.24 -2.23 -26.62
C GLY A 139 -6.48 -1.63 -25.45
N ILE A 140 -5.48 -0.83 -25.81
CA ILE A 140 -4.67 -0.06 -24.87
C ILE A 140 -4.90 1.42 -25.13
N LEU A 141 -5.16 2.19 -24.08
CA LEU A 141 -5.37 3.63 -24.16
C LEU A 141 -4.21 4.38 -23.50
N THR A 142 -3.94 5.60 -23.97
CA THR A 142 -2.97 6.47 -23.35
C THR A 142 -3.41 7.92 -23.30
N PHE A 143 -2.97 8.64 -22.25
CA PHE A 143 -3.07 10.11 -22.17
C PHE A 143 -1.87 10.82 -22.81
N ASP A 144 -0.82 10.07 -23.13
CA ASP A 144 0.38 10.64 -23.70
C ASP A 144 0.12 11.15 -25.11
N ARG A 145 0.76 12.28 -25.49
CA ARG A 145 0.58 12.93 -26.80
C ARG A 145 1.06 12.05 -27.94
N ASP A 146 2.17 11.35 -27.74
CA ASP A 146 2.74 10.43 -28.72
C ASP A 146 2.09 9.07 -28.53
N VAL A 147 1.00 8.82 -29.26
CA VAL A 147 0.23 7.57 -29.19
C VAL A 147 0.97 6.48 -29.97
N PRO A 148 1.40 5.37 -29.34
CA PRO A 148 2.03 4.27 -30.05
C PRO A 148 1.13 3.63 -31.10
N PRO A 149 1.66 3.06 -32.19
CA PRO A 149 0.88 2.32 -33.17
C PRO A 149 0.04 1.22 -32.50
N GLY A 150 -1.24 1.16 -32.85
CA GLY A 150 -2.20 0.19 -32.29
C GLY A 150 -2.81 0.58 -30.95
N TRP A 151 -2.33 1.65 -30.31
CA TRP A 151 -2.98 2.20 -29.11
C TRP A 151 -4.03 3.24 -29.47
N LEU A 152 -4.89 3.55 -28.52
CA LEU A 152 -5.95 4.55 -28.66
C LEU A 152 -5.67 5.76 -27.75
N PRO A 153 -5.92 6.99 -28.19
CA PRO A 153 -5.89 8.13 -27.29
C PRO A 153 -7.09 8.07 -26.33
N VAL A 154 -6.87 8.35 -25.04
CA VAL A 154 -7.97 8.59 -24.09
C VAL A 154 -8.71 9.86 -24.49
N ARG A 155 -7.98 10.90 -24.83
CA ARG A 155 -8.53 12.18 -25.35
C ARG A 155 -8.41 12.19 -26.86
N ASP A 156 -9.53 11.93 -27.55
CA ASP A 156 -9.57 11.84 -29.00
C ASP A 156 -10.16 13.09 -29.70
N GLY A 157 -10.50 14.10 -28.90
CA GLY A 157 -11.06 15.36 -29.40
C GLY A 157 -12.55 15.30 -29.76
N ASN A 158 -13.16 14.13 -29.77
CA ASN A 158 -14.56 13.93 -30.19
C ASN A 158 -15.41 13.30 -29.08
N HIS A 159 -15.17 12.04 -28.76
CA HIS A 159 -16.06 11.25 -27.91
C HIS A 159 -16.01 11.64 -26.43
N GLU A 160 -14.94 12.26 -25.97
CA GLU A 160 -14.84 12.82 -24.63
C GLU A 160 -15.80 14.00 -24.38
N HIS A 161 -16.23 14.65 -25.46
CA HIS A 161 -17.19 15.78 -25.44
C HIS A 161 -18.63 15.39 -25.84
N ASP A 162 -18.85 14.11 -26.19
CA ASP A 162 -20.18 13.62 -26.58
C ASP A 162 -21.07 13.40 -25.33
N THR A 163 -21.90 14.41 -25.05
CA THR A 163 -22.86 14.38 -23.93
C THR A 163 -24.03 13.42 -24.15
N GLY A 164 -24.15 12.81 -25.32
CA GLY A 164 -25.21 11.83 -25.63
C GLY A 164 -25.19 10.62 -24.69
N TYR A 165 -24.04 10.31 -24.07
CA TYR A 165 -23.91 9.20 -23.11
C TYR A 165 -24.17 9.58 -21.66
N ASP A 166 -24.33 10.86 -21.31
CA ASP A 166 -24.35 11.32 -19.92
C ASP A 166 -25.45 10.67 -19.09
N VAL A 167 -26.66 10.53 -19.66
CA VAL A 167 -27.80 9.90 -19.00
C VAL A 167 -27.53 8.41 -18.73
N ASP A 168 -26.91 7.72 -19.65
CA ASP A 168 -26.61 6.30 -19.51
C ASP A 168 -25.46 6.06 -18.52
N ILE A 169 -24.43 6.90 -18.55
CA ILE A 169 -23.32 6.91 -17.58
C ILE A 169 -23.86 7.17 -16.18
N GLN A 170 -24.71 8.18 -16.01
CA GLN A 170 -25.33 8.48 -14.74
C GLN A 170 -26.16 7.30 -14.22
N ARG A 171 -26.98 6.71 -15.09
CA ARG A 171 -27.79 5.53 -14.74
C ARG A 171 -26.90 4.35 -14.33
N ALA A 172 -25.81 4.10 -15.06
CA ALA A 172 -24.86 3.04 -14.71
C ALA A 172 -24.24 3.27 -13.32
N GLY A 173 -23.80 4.50 -13.02
CA GLY A 173 -23.29 4.87 -11.70
C GLY A 173 -24.32 4.77 -10.58
N ASP A 174 -25.61 5.06 -10.85
CA ASP A 174 -26.71 4.95 -9.90
C ASP A 174 -27.07 3.49 -9.58
N GLN A 175 -26.81 2.58 -10.52
CA GLN A 175 -27.06 1.14 -10.34
C GLN A 175 -25.95 0.41 -9.57
N VAL A 176 -24.78 1.04 -9.38
CA VAL A 176 -23.69 0.46 -8.59
C VAL A 176 -24.14 0.24 -7.15
N CYS A 177 -23.88 -0.95 -6.63
CA CYS A 177 -24.15 -1.32 -5.25
C CYS A 177 -22.90 -1.24 -4.37
N ALA A 178 -23.10 -0.99 -3.08
CA ALA A 178 -22.00 -0.95 -2.11
C ALA A 178 -21.19 -2.26 -2.03
N ALA A 179 -21.80 -3.39 -2.37
CA ALA A 179 -21.20 -4.72 -2.38
C ALA A 179 -20.48 -5.06 -3.70
N ASP A 180 -20.60 -4.24 -4.74
CA ASP A 180 -19.93 -4.49 -6.01
C ASP A 180 -18.42 -4.27 -5.87
N CYS A 181 -17.63 -5.07 -6.61
CA CYS A 181 -16.19 -4.93 -6.66
C CYS A 181 -15.81 -3.64 -7.43
N ALA A 182 -15.19 -2.71 -6.73
CA ALA A 182 -14.70 -1.46 -7.31
C ALA A 182 -13.25 -1.55 -7.78
N PHE A 183 -12.38 -2.16 -6.95
CA PHE A 183 -10.95 -2.26 -7.21
C PHE A 183 -10.47 -3.71 -7.11
N ILE A 184 -9.53 -4.06 -7.99
CA ILE A 184 -8.68 -5.25 -7.84
C ILE A 184 -7.25 -4.75 -7.69
N LEU A 185 -6.63 -5.02 -6.53
CA LEU A 185 -5.25 -4.70 -6.25
C LEU A 185 -4.42 -5.98 -6.21
N TYR A 186 -3.32 -6.01 -6.96
CA TYR A 186 -2.44 -7.17 -6.97
C TYR A 186 -1.41 -7.12 -5.86
N THR A 187 -1.30 -8.20 -5.09
CA THR A 187 -0.30 -8.38 -4.04
C THR A 187 0.72 -9.43 -4.44
N SER A 188 2.00 -9.18 -4.13
CA SER A 188 3.06 -10.18 -4.28
C SER A 188 2.88 -11.26 -3.22
N GLY A 189 2.28 -12.39 -3.57
CA GLY A 189 2.23 -13.57 -2.70
C GLY A 189 3.63 -14.14 -2.46
N SER A 190 3.85 -14.74 -1.28
CA SER A 190 5.14 -15.33 -0.89
C SER A 190 5.50 -16.61 -1.67
N THR A 191 4.63 -17.15 -2.53
CA THR A 191 4.78 -18.52 -3.05
C THR A 191 4.51 -18.71 -4.54
N SER A 192 3.97 -17.71 -5.27
CA SER A 192 3.61 -17.86 -6.70
C SER A 192 3.32 -16.49 -7.33
N ALA A 193 2.57 -16.48 -8.42
CA ALA A 193 2.12 -15.29 -9.12
C ALA A 193 1.33 -14.32 -8.20
N PRO A 194 1.33 -13.01 -8.49
CA PRO A 194 0.54 -12.02 -7.76
C PRO A 194 -0.95 -12.36 -7.72
N LYS A 195 -1.60 -12.12 -6.57
CA LYS A 195 -3.03 -12.38 -6.35
C LYS A 195 -3.85 -11.11 -6.48
N GLY A 196 -4.97 -11.16 -7.16
CA GLY A 196 -5.89 -10.03 -7.29
C GLY A 196 -6.86 -9.94 -6.10
N VAL A 197 -6.64 -9.00 -5.21
CA VAL A 197 -7.49 -8.75 -4.02
C VAL A 197 -8.69 -7.91 -4.43
N GLN A 198 -9.91 -8.40 -4.20
CA GLN A 198 -11.15 -7.73 -4.58
C GLN A 198 -11.66 -6.83 -3.46
N LEU A 199 -11.84 -5.54 -3.75
CA LEU A 199 -12.28 -4.52 -2.81
C LEU A 199 -13.60 -3.89 -3.27
N ILE A 200 -14.61 -3.85 -2.37
CA ILE A 200 -15.96 -3.34 -2.66
C ILE A 200 -16.08 -1.84 -2.41
N HIS A 201 -17.02 -1.21 -3.10
CA HIS A 201 -17.30 0.22 -2.98
C HIS A 201 -17.56 0.66 -1.53
N GLY A 202 -18.43 -0.03 -0.82
CA GLY A 202 -18.85 0.36 0.53
C GLY A 202 -17.70 0.41 1.53
N SER A 203 -16.82 -0.59 1.51
CA SER A 203 -15.66 -0.64 2.41
C SER A 203 -14.54 0.30 1.96
N LEU A 204 -14.41 0.61 0.65
CA LEU A 204 -13.49 1.64 0.14
C LEU A 204 -13.88 3.07 0.55
N ILE A 205 -15.08 3.27 1.08
CA ILE A 205 -15.53 4.55 1.63
C ILE A 205 -15.49 4.49 3.16
N ALA A 206 -16.11 3.47 3.76
CA ALA A 206 -16.26 3.40 5.21
C ALA A 206 -14.94 3.25 5.96
N ASN A 207 -14.04 2.37 5.49
CA ASN A 207 -12.76 2.13 6.17
C ASN A 207 -11.80 3.33 6.06
N PRO A 208 -11.54 3.93 4.86
CA PRO A 208 -10.74 5.14 4.75
C PRO A 208 -11.29 6.33 5.52
N TRP A 209 -12.62 6.46 5.62
CA TRP A 209 -13.24 7.44 6.52
C TRP A 209 -12.78 7.23 7.96
N GLN A 210 -12.87 6.01 8.50
CA GLN A 210 -12.46 5.72 9.87
C GLN A 210 -10.95 5.94 10.08
N ILE A 211 -10.13 5.69 9.05
CA ILE A 211 -8.70 6.02 9.08
C ILE A 211 -8.50 7.53 9.28
N GLY A 212 -9.20 8.36 8.50
CA GLY A 212 -9.08 9.81 8.60
C GLY A 212 -9.59 10.37 9.93
N GLU A 213 -10.66 9.82 10.50
CA GLU A 213 -11.13 10.20 11.84
C GLU A 213 -10.05 9.91 12.91
N ARG A 214 -9.34 8.78 12.82
CA ARG A 214 -8.19 8.48 13.72
C ARG A 214 -7.03 9.43 13.53
N GLN A 215 -6.82 9.93 12.33
CA GLN A 215 -5.75 10.87 11.98
C GLN A 215 -6.16 12.33 12.12
N HIS A 216 -7.41 12.59 12.52
CA HIS A 216 -8.01 13.91 12.63
C HIS A 216 -7.92 14.71 11.30
N VAL A 217 -8.16 14.03 10.18
CA VAL A 217 -8.21 14.65 8.86
C VAL A 217 -9.45 15.53 8.76
N VAL A 218 -9.28 16.72 8.22
CA VAL A 218 -10.35 17.70 8.02
C VAL A 218 -10.39 18.20 6.59
N ALA A 219 -11.52 18.76 6.20
CA ALA A 219 -11.67 19.36 4.89
C ALA A 219 -10.67 20.53 4.72
N GLY A 220 -9.87 20.47 3.66
CA GLY A 220 -8.79 21.42 3.39
C GLY A 220 -7.40 20.92 3.76
N ASP A 221 -7.28 19.77 4.43
CA ASP A 221 -5.98 19.10 4.57
C ASP A 221 -5.40 18.73 3.21
N ARG A 222 -4.08 18.74 3.12
CA ARG A 222 -3.32 18.46 1.90
C ARG A 222 -2.33 17.33 2.19
N VAL A 223 -2.49 16.18 1.53
CA VAL A 223 -1.55 15.08 1.69
C VAL A 223 -0.44 15.16 0.65
N TRP A 224 0.82 15.13 1.08
CA TRP A 224 1.91 14.78 0.19
C TRP A 224 1.91 13.27 -0.06
N LEU A 225 1.86 12.86 -1.33
CA LEU A 225 1.72 11.46 -1.72
C LEU A 225 2.71 11.09 -2.85
N ALA A 226 3.76 10.37 -2.47
CA ALA A 226 4.71 9.73 -3.38
C ALA A 226 4.60 8.20 -3.35
N VAL A 227 3.86 7.64 -2.39
CA VAL A 227 3.56 6.20 -2.35
C VAL A 227 2.74 5.83 -3.58
N SER A 228 3.16 4.79 -4.28
CA SER A 228 2.54 4.39 -5.55
C SER A 228 1.05 4.10 -5.40
N LEU A 229 0.25 4.67 -6.30
CA LEU A 229 -1.21 4.53 -6.32
C LEU A 229 -1.68 3.10 -6.65
N PHE A 230 -0.84 2.23 -7.19
CA PHE A 230 -1.20 0.83 -7.35
C PHE A 230 -1.16 0.02 -6.03
N TRP A 231 -0.67 0.60 -4.94
CA TRP A 231 -0.71 0.00 -3.60
C TRP A 231 -1.90 0.49 -2.77
N GLY A 232 -2.39 -0.38 -1.89
CA GLY A 232 -3.44 -0.03 -0.93
C GLY A 232 -3.10 1.18 -0.07
N LEU A 233 -1.83 1.35 0.36
CA LEU A 233 -1.38 2.53 1.10
C LEU A 233 -1.56 3.83 0.30
N GLY A 234 -1.34 3.81 -1.02
CA GLY A 234 -1.56 4.96 -1.90
C GLY A 234 -3.02 5.18 -2.23
N CYS A 235 -3.66 4.23 -2.94
CA CYS A 235 -5.00 4.46 -3.49
C CYS A 235 -6.14 4.27 -2.48
N VAL A 236 -5.97 3.45 -1.44
CA VAL A 236 -7.03 3.24 -0.43
C VAL A 236 -6.79 4.13 0.78
N ASN A 237 -5.62 4.04 1.42
CA ASN A 237 -5.40 4.75 2.68
C ASN A 237 -5.19 6.25 2.50
N ALA A 238 -4.35 6.69 1.57
CA ALA A 238 -4.11 8.11 1.37
C ALA A 238 -5.21 8.75 0.49
N LEU A 239 -5.41 8.26 -0.74
CA LEU A 239 -6.35 8.84 -1.70
C LEU A 239 -7.78 8.84 -1.18
N MET A 240 -8.33 7.66 -0.85
CA MET A 240 -9.74 7.57 -0.42
C MET A 240 -10.00 8.24 0.92
N ASN A 241 -9.02 8.22 1.85
CA ASN A 241 -9.11 8.95 3.10
C ASN A 241 -9.31 10.46 2.85
N LEU A 242 -8.41 11.07 2.07
CA LEU A 242 -8.52 12.51 1.79
C LEU A 242 -9.79 12.86 1.01
N LEU A 243 -10.17 12.03 0.03
CA LEU A 243 -11.43 12.24 -0.70
C LEU A 243 -12.63 12.22 0.24
N THR A 244 -12.75 11.22 1.13
CA THR A 244 -13.90 11.13 2.05
C THR A 244 -14.00 12.31 3.01
N HIS A 245 -12.91 13.06 3.25
CA HIS A 245 -12.86 14.21 4.14
C HIS A 245 -12.85 15.57 3.41
N GLY A 246 -12.96 15.59 2.08
CA GLY A 246 -12.91 16.84 1.32
C GLY A 246 -11.52 17.49 1.28
N GLY A 247 -10.46 16.69 1.40
CA GLY A 247 -9.06 17.11 1.36
C GLY A 247 -8.48 17.19 -0.05
N CYS A 248 -7.21 17.53 -0.14
CA CYS A 248 -6.45 17.67 -1.38
C CYS A 248 -5.28 16.67 -1.43
N ILE A 249 -5.07 16.08 -2.58
CA ILE A 249 -3.96 15.17 -2.87
C ILE A 249 -2.88 15.93 -3.66
N VAL A 250 -1.69 16.02 -3.11
CA VAL A 250 -0.50 16.58 -3.76
C VAL A 250 0.38 15.43 -4.20
N LEU A 251 0.34 15.11 -5.50
CA LEU A 251 1.04 13.98 -6.08
C LEU A 251 2.48 14.31 -6.40
N GLN A 252 3.36 13.43 -6.01
CA GLN A 252 4.70 13.28 -6.58
C GLN A 252 4.72 12.02 -7.43
N GLU A 253 5.07 12.11 -8.71
CA GLU A 253 4.95 11.01 -9.66
C GLU A 253 5.81 9.80 -9.27
N SER A 254 7.03 10.07 -8.84
CA SER A 254 7.97 9.10 -8.27
C SER A 254 8.72 9.75 -7.11
N PHE A 255 9.06 8.98 -6.09
CA PHE A 255 9.72 9.53 -4.92
C PHE A 255 11.12 10.08 -5.26
N ASP A 256 11.33 11.35 -4.93
CA ASP A 256 12.60 12.05 -4.82
C ASP A 256 12.55 12.95 -3.58
N ALA A 257 13.56 12.88 -2.72
CA ALA A 257 13.53 13.57 -1.43
C ALA A 257 13.59 15.10 -1.58
N GLY A 258 14.34 15.61 -2.56
CA GLY A 258 14.46 17.06 -2.82
C GLY A 258 13.16 17.63 -3.39
N GLU A 259 12.47 16.91 -4.27
CA GLU A 259 11.16 17.29 -4.77
C GLU A 259 10.10 17.20 -3.67
N ALA A 260 10.16 16.19 -2.80
CA ALA A 260 9.27 16.07 -1.64
C ALA A 260 9.34 17.31 -0.73
N LEU A 261 10.55 17.75 -0.40
CA LEU A 261 10.78 18.98 0.38
C LEU A 261 10.12 20.19 -0.26
N LYS A 262 10.32 20.38 -1.57
CA LYS A 262 9.72 21.49 -2.34
C LYS A 262 8.19 21.42 -2.34
N LEU A 263 7.62 20.26 -2.63
CA LEU A 263 6.17 20.08 -2.69
C LEU A 263 5.51 20.30 -1.34
N ILE A 264 6.09 19.76 -0.25
CA ILE A 264 5.55 19.93 1.11
C ILE A 264 5.53 21.41 1.48
N GLU A 265 6.62 22.15 1.23
CA GLU A 265 6.69 23.56 1.51
C GLU A 265 5.75 24.39 0.63
N GLN A 266 5.83 24.24 -0.69
CA GLN A 266 5.09 25.05 -1.65
C GLN A 266 3.58 24.84 -1.57
N GLU A 267 3.17 23.59 -1.41
CA GLU A 267 1.76 23.22 -1.32
C GLU A 267 1.22 23.25 0.11
N LYS A 268 2.06 23.61 1.10
CA LYS A 268 1.69 23.64 2.51
C LYS A 268 1.00 22.32 2.93
N CYS A 269 1.64 21.20 2.59
CA CYS A 269 1.09 19.89 2.92
C CYS A 269 0.98 19.74 4.44
N THR A 270 -0.17 19.27 4.91
CA THR A 270 -0.49 19.10 6.33
C THR A 270 -0.39 17.64 6.78
N ILE A 271 -0.50 16.74 5.83
CA ILE A 271 -0.55 15.28 6.05
C ILE A 271 0.61 14.61 5.32
N PHE A 272 1.37 13.83 6.06
CA PHE A 272 2.42 12.96 5.54
C PHE A 272 1.89 11.53 5.35
N TYR A 273 2.01 10.98 4.15
CA TYR A 273 1.79 9.56 3.89
C TYR A 273 3.02 8.99 3.19
N GLY A 274 3.83 8.23 3.93
CA GLY A 274 5.09 7.73 3.41
C GLY A 274 5.59 6.49 4.15
N THR A 275 6.52 5.80 3.49
CA THR A 275 7.27 4.70 4.11
C THR A 275 8.40 5.23 4.99
N PRO A 276 8.93 4.42 5.93
CA PRO A 276 10.07 4.81 6.73
C PRO A 276 11.30 5.26 5.91
N ASN A 277 11.57 4.59 4.79
CA ASN A 277 12.69 4.95 3.92
C ASN A 277 12.51 6.32 3.25
N MET A 278 11.27 6.67 2.89
CA MET A 278 10.98 8.01 2.37
C MET A 278 11.22 9.08 3.43
N ALA A 279 10.73 8.87 4.66
CA ALA A 279 10.97 9.78 5.78
C ALA A 279 12.45 9.95 6.07
N GLN A 280 13.20 8.85 6.07
CA GLN A 280 14.65 8.86 6.26
C GLN A 280 15.35 9.67 5.17
N ALA A 281 15.05 9.42 3.90
CA ALA A 281 15.67 10.13 2.78
C ALA A 281 15.36 11.64 2.79
N ILE A 282 14.16 12.03 3.21
CA ILE A 282 13.79 13.44 3.39
C ILE A 282 14.57 14.05 4.57
N HIS A 283 14.65 13.34 5.69
CA HIS A 283 15.35 13.80 6.89
C HIS A 283 16.86 14.00 6.64
N GLU A 284 17.49 13.08 5.94
CA GLU A 284 18.93 13.11 5.63
C GLU A 284 19.28 13.95 4.40
N HIS A 285 18.30 14.55 3.72
CA HIS A 285 18.58 15.33 2.51
C HIS A 285 19.43 16.57 2.83
N PRO A 286 20.55 16.82 2.10
CA PRO A 286 21.48 17.91 2.41
C PRO A 286 20.87 19.32 2.46
N ALA A 287 19.78 19.52 1.75
CA ALA A 287 19.05 20.79 1.74
C ALA A 287 17.86 20.83 2.72
N ARG A 288 17.70 19.83 3.61
CA ARG A 288 16.53 19.71 4.50
C ARG A 288 16.23 21.01 5.27
N ASP A 289 17.25 21.64 5.82
CA ASP A 289 17.13 22.84 6.65
C ASP A 289 16.82 24.12 5.86
N GLN A 290 16.82 24.05 4.52
CA GLN A 290 16.45 25.17 3.65
C GLN A 290 14.93 25.23 3.38
N PHE A 291 14.18 24.23 3.82
CA PHE A 291 12.74 24.11 3.57
C PHE A 291 11.93 24.16 4.85
N ASP A 292 10.82 24.88 4.78
CA ASP A 292 9.84 25.00 5.87
C ASP A 292 8.80 23.88 5.76
N LEU A 293 8.91 22.86 6.62
CA LEU A 293 7.94 21.78 6.73
C LEU A 293 6.95 21.97 7.89
N SER A 294 6.88 23.14 8.51
CA SER A 294 6.05 23.42 9.69
C SER A 294 4.55 23.26 9.44
N SER A 295 4.13 23.20 8.19
CA SER A 295 2.73 22.87 7.82
C SER A 295 2.35 21.42 8.11
N LEU A 296 3.30 20.49 8.15
CA LEU A 296 3.04 19.09 8.50
C LEU A 296 2.54 18.99 9.95
N ARG A 297 1.48 18.21 10.16
CA ARG A 297 0.93 18.01 11.49
C ARG A 297 0.68 16.54 11.85
N GLY A 298 0.39 15.69 10.86
CA GLY A 298 0.02 14.30 11.08
C GLY A 298 0.05 13.46 9.81
N GLY A 299 -0.73 12.39 9.80
CA GLY A 299 -0.81 11.43 8.70
C GLY A 299 -0.49 10.01 9.15
N ALA A 300 0.09 9.20 8.27
CA ALA A 300 0.42 7.82 8.57
C ALA A 300 1.81 7.40 8.10
N SER A 301 2.43 6.59 8.93
CA SER A 301 3.60 5.78 8.59
C SER A 301 3.53 4.46 9.36
N LEU A 302 4.51 3.59 9.13
CA LEU A 302 4.66 2.32 9.84
C LEU A 302 6.15 2.11 10.13
N GLY A 303 6.47 1.31 11.13
CA GLY A 303 7.85 0.98 11.40
C GLY A 303 8.19 0.91 12.89
N SER A 304 9.49 0.84 13.18
CA SER A 304 10.00 0.87 14.57
C SER A 304 9.78 2.24 15.22
N PRO A 305 9.86 2.32 16.56
CA PRO A 305 9.78 3.60 17.26
C PRO A 305 10.76 4.66 16.72
N GLU A 306 11.98 4.26 16.37
CA GLU A 306 13.01 5.15 15.82
C GLU A 306 12.60 5.66 14.43
N GLN A 307 12.04 4.82 13.60
CA GLN A 307 11.54 5.21 12.27
C GLN A 307 10.35 6.16 12.37
N MET A 308 9.43 5.91 13.29
CA MET A 308 8.29 6.80 13.55
C MET A 308 8.74 8.16 14.12
N THR A 309 9.76 8.17 14.98
CA THR A 309 10.34 9.40 15.55
C THR A 309 10.89 10.31 14.45
N ARG A 310 11.54 9.75 13.41
CA ARG A 310 12.02 10.56 12.27
C ARG A 310 10.90 11.27 11.51
N VAL A 311 9.73 10.66 11.39
CA VAL A 311 8.57 11.32 10.78
C VAL A 311 8.07 12.47 11.66
N ILE A 312 8.11 12.30 12.98
CA ILE A 312 7.78 13.36 13.94
C ILE A 312 8.75 14.53 13.80
N GLU A 313 10.06 14.27 13.65
CA GLU A 313 11.10 15.27 13.47
C GLU A 313 10.96 16.05 12.15
N LEU A 314 10.30 15.50 11.14
CA LEU A 314 9.92 16.24 9.93
C LEU A 314 8.80 17.26 10.17
N GLY A 315 8.09 17.22 11.30
CA GLY A 315 6.99 18.11 11.66
C GLY A 315 5.64 17.37 11.87
N ALA A 316 5.50 16.13 11.45
CA ALA A 316 4.26 15.37 11.59
C ALA A 316 4.07 14.84 13.03
N THR A 317 3.94 15.75 13.99
CA THR A 317 3.93 15.44 15.44
C THR A 317 2.77 14.56 15.88
N LYS A 318 1.67 14.54 15.11
CA LYS A 318 0.49 13.68 15.32
C LYS A 318 0.42 12.51 14.33
N ILE A 319 1.58 11.99 13.90
CA ILE A 319 1.63 10.81 13.01
C ILE A 319 0.99 9.60 13.68
N SER A 320 0.18 8.86 12.92
CA SER A 320 -0.41 7.59 13.34
C SER A 320 0.43 6.41 12.86
N ASN A 321 0.66 5.44 13.73
CA ASN A 321 1.17 4.13 13.34
C ASN A 321 0.00 3.26 12.88
N ILE A 322 0.23 2.43 11.85
CA ILE A 322 -0.81 1.70 11.16
C ILE A 322 -0.44 0.23 10.98
N TYR A 323 -1.45 -0.62 10.97
CA TYR A 323 -1.32 -2.01 10.56
C TYR A 323 -2.46 -2.40 9.63
N GLY A 324 -2.12 -3.16 8.60
CA GLY A 324 -3.09 -3.77 7.72
C GLY A 324 -2.48 -4.40 6.48
N LEU A 325 -3.35 -4.96 5.67
CA LEU A 325 -3.07 -5.67 4.45
C LEU A 325 -3.94 -5.10 3.33
N THR A 326 -3.63 -5.38 2.08
CA THR A 326 -4.53 -5.06 0.97
C THR A 326 -5.92 -5.66 1.21
N GLU A 327 -5.94 -6.88 1.71
CA GLU A 327 -7.14 -7.64 2.06
C GLU A 327 -7.99 -7.00 3.17
N THR A 328 -7.43 -6.08 3.95
CA THR A 328 -8.12 -5.33 5.01
C THR A 328 -8.31 -3.85 4.66
N TYR A 329 -8.45 -3.55 3.37
CA TYR A 329 -8.58 -2.17 2.84
C TYR A 329 -7.42 -1.27 3.28
N GLY A 330 -6.21 -1.85 3.26
CA GLY A 330 -4.97 -1.20 3.61
C GLY A 330 -4.73 -1.14 5.12
N ASN A 331 -5.64 -0.63 5.93
CA ASN A 331 -5.49 -0.59 7.38
C ASN A 331 -6.71 -1.17 8.10
N SER A 332 -6.47 -2.09 9.04
CA SER A 332 -7.46 -2.56 9.99
C SER A 332 -7.27 -1.94 11.38
N HIS A 333 -6.05 -1.50 11.68
CA HIS A 333 -5.69 -0.87 12.95
C HIS A 333 -4.93 0.42 12.69
N VAL A 334 -5.23 1.43 13.49
CA VAL A 334 -4.63 2.78 13.41
C VAL A 334 -4.59 3.36 14.82
N THR A 335 -3.44 3.91 15.22
CA THR A 335 -3.37 4.71 16.46
C THR A 335 -4.13 6.02 16.27
N ASP A 336 -4.81 6.49 17.30
CA ASP A 336 -5.41 7.82 17.27
C ASP A 336 -4.33 8.91 17.33
N ALA A 337 -4.52 10.00 16.62
CA ALA A 337 -3.57 11.12 16.60
C ALA A 337 -3.39 11.76 17.99
N ASP A 338 -4.36 11.58 18.89
CA ASP A 338 -4.31 12.04 20.29
C ASP A 338 -3.91 10.94 21.29
N ASP A 339 -3.66 9.71 20.84
CA ASP A 339 -3.04 8.69 21.71
C ASP A 339 -1.68 9.16 22.22
N ASP A 340 -1.31 8.71 23.42
CA ASP A 340 0.02 8.95 23.98
C ASP A 340 1.13 8.56 23.00
N ILE A 341 2.22 9.32 23.00
CA ILE A 341 3.34 9.12 22.07
C ILE A 341 3.90 7.69 22.14
N GLU A 342 4.01 7.09 23.33
CA GLU A 342 4.46 5.71 23.49
C GLU A 342 3.54 4.71 22.79
N LYS A 343 2.21 4.90 22.85
CA LYS A 343 1.24 4.06 22.15
C LYS A 343 1.40 4.21 20.63
N ARG A 344 1.55 5.44 20.14
CA ARG A 344 1.73 5.72 18.70
C ARG A 344 3.06 5.20 18.14
N LEU A 345 4.11 5.19 18.93
CA LEU A 345 5.42 4.67 18.51
C LEU A 345 5.51 3.15 18.56
N ARG A 346 4.85 2.50 19.53
CA ARG A 346 5.09 1.07 19.83
C ARG A 346 3.96 0.14 19.41
N SER A 347 2.73 0.62 19.33
CA SER A 347 1.57 -0.18 18.91
C SER A 347 1.15 0.15 17.47
N CYS A 348 0.37 -0.74 16.90
CA CYS A 348 -0.30 -0.51 15.62
C CYS A 348 -1.70 0.13 15.79
N GLY A 349 -2.06 0.53 17.00
CA GLY A 349 -3.36 1.08 17.32
C GLY A 349 -4.42 0.03 17.63
N ARG A 350 -5.65 0.52 17.78
CA ARG A 350 -6.85 -0.30 18.00
C ARG A 350 -7.57 -0.58 16.69
N PRO A 351 -8.39 -1.64 16.60
CA PRO A 351 -9.19 -1.89 15.41
C PRO A 351 -10.04 -0.67 15.07
N LEU A 352 -10.17 -0.38 13.78
CA LEU A 352 -11.06 0.67 13.29
C LEU A 352 -12.52 0.30 13.55
N PRO A 353 -13.42 1.28 13.73
CA PRO A 353 -14.85 1.00 13.80
C PRO A 353 -15.32 0.13 12.64
N GLY A 354 -16.10 -0.92 12.94
CA GLY A 354 -16.51 -1.92 11.95
C GLY A 354 -15.52 -3.07 11.74
N VAL A 355 -14.37 -3.05 12.41
CA VAL A 355 -13.40 -4.15 12.43
C VAL A 355 -13.40 -4.82 13.80
N THR A 356 -13.43 -6.14 13.82
CA THR A 356 -13.21 -6.97 15.01
C THR A 356 -11.93 -7.77 14.84
N GLN A 357 -11.20 -7.97 15.95
CA GLN A 357 -9.93 -8.71 15.98
C GLN A 357 -9.99 -9.89 16.96
N ARG A 358 -9.18 -10.90 16.68
CA ARG A 358 -8.90 -12.03 17.58
C ARG A 358 -7.42 -12.37 17.50
N ILE A 359 -6.83 -12.73 18.63
CA ILE A 359 -5.51 -13.36 18.66
C ILE A 359 -5.75 -14.83 18.99
N VAL A 360 -5.28 -15.73 18.13
CA VAL A 360 -5.58 -17.15 18.27
C VAL A 360 -4.31 -18.02 18.31
N SER A 361 -4.41 -19.14 19.01
CA SER A 361 -3.40 -20.20 18.99
C SER A 361 -3.34 -20.91 17.63
N PRO A 362 -2.35 -21.78 17.37
CA PRO A 362 -2.32 -22.60 16.16
C PRO A 362 -3.57 -23.49 15.98
N GLU A 363 -4.23 -23.87 17.08
CA GLU A 363 -5.48 -24.65 17.08
C GLU A 363 -6.72 -23.79 16.85
N GLY A 364 -6.57 -22.45 16.74
CA GLY A 364 -7.65 -21.51 16.50
C GLY A 364 -8.43 -21.08 17.75
N VAL A 365 -7.87 -21.34 18.95
CA VAL A 365 -8.45 -20.94 20.24
C VAL A 365 -8.05 -19.52 20.58
N ASP A 366 -8.99 -18.72 21.08
CA ASP A 366 -8.74 -17.34 21.51
C ASP A 366 -7.72 -17.30 22.66
N LEU A 367 -6.76 -16.40 22.54
CA LEU A 367 -5.74 -16.17 23.56
C LEU A 367 -6.06 -14.92 24.39
N PRO A 368 -5.71 -14.93 25.69
CA PRO A 368 -5.91 -13.76 26.54
C PRO A 368 -4.97 -12.60 26.15
N PRO A 369 -5.28 -11.35 26.55
CA PRO A 369 -4.41 -10.19 26.34
C PRO A 369 -2.96 -10.47 26.77
N GLY A 370 -2.01 -9.92 26.02
CA GLY A 370 -0.57 -10.12 26.23
C GLY A 370 0.01 -11.42 25.64
N SER A 371 -0.84 -12.34 25.18
CA SER A 371 -0.39 -13.60 24.57
C SER A 371 -0.19 -13.46 23.07
N ILE A 372 0.96 -13.93 22.57
CA ILE A 372 1.28 -13.89 21.13
C ILE A 372 0.56 -15.02 20.40
N GLY A 373 -0.13 -14.69 19.32
CA GLY A 373 -0.80 -15.64 18.44
C GLY A 373 -1.06 -15.04 17.04
N GLU A 374 -1.75 -15.80 16.18
CA GLU A 374 -2.16 -15.30 14.87
C GLU A 374 -3.25 -14.23 15.03
N LEU A 375 -3.02 -13.07 14.45
CA LEU A 375 -4.07 -12.04 14.32
C LEU A 375 -5.08 -12.48 13.27
N ARG A 376 -6.37 -12.46 13.62
CA ARG A 376 -7.48 -12.62 12.69
C ARG A 376 -8.40 -11.41 12.78
N VAL A 377 -8.91 -10.97 11.63
CA VAL A 377 -9.75 -9.77 11.53
C VAL A 377 -11.03 -10.05 10.76
N LYS A 378 -12.12 -9.38 11.14
CA LYS A 378 -13.41 -9.45 10.46
C LYS A 378 -14.02 -8.06 10.35
N GLY A 379 -14.86 -7.83 9.35
CA GLY A 379 -15.52 -6.56 9.08
C GLY A 379 -15.10 -6.02 7.73
N HIS A 380 -14.31 -4.95 7.68
CA HIS A 380 -13.77 -4.45 6.41
C HIS A 380 -12.63 -5.36 5.93
N VAL A 381 -13.00 -6.47 5.30
CA VAL A 381 -12.08 -7.45 4.68
C VAL A 381 -12.51 -7.73 3.24
N THR A 382 -11.57 -8.14 2.41
CA THR A 382 -11.79 -8.44 0.98
C THR A 382 -12.93 -9.43 0.75
N LEU A 383 -13.54 -9.38 -0.45
CA LEU A 383 -14.42 -10.46 -0.92
C LEU A 383 -13.67 -11.77 -1.15
N GLY A 384 -12.35 -11.70 -1.32
CA GLY A 384 -11.49 -12.81 -1.67
C GLY A 384 -10.55 -12.47 -2.82
N TYR A 385 -9.94 -13.51 -3.34
CA TYR A 385 -8.98 -13.41 -4.45
C TYR A 385 -9.68 -13.67 -5.78
N TYR A 386 -9.45 -12.79 -6.73
CA TYR A 386 -10.03 -12.91 -8.07
C TYR A 386 -9.58 -14.21 -8.75
N LYS A 387 -10.53 -15.01 -9.24
CA LYS A 387 -10.32 -16.34 -9.85
C LYS A 387 -9.59 -17.36 -8.96
N ASP A 388 -9.64 -17.22 -7.66
CA ASP A 388 -9.00 -18.16 -6.74
C ASP A 388 -9.90 -18.45 -5.52
N GLU A 389 -10.93 -19.25 -5.77
CA GLU A 389 -11.91 -19.64 -4.75
C GLU A 389 -11.28 -20.49 -3.64
N GLU A 390 -10.30 -21.34 -3.98
CA GLU A 390 -9.63 -22.19 -3.00
C GLU A 390 -8.79 -21.36 -2.01
N GLN A 391 -7.96 -20.44 -2.50
CA GLN A 391 -7.24 -19.53 -1.61
C GLN A 391 -8.17 -18.60 -0.86
N THR A 392 -9.28 -18.17 -1.48
CA THR A 392 -10.31 -17.39 -0.79
C THR A 392 -10.88 -18.17 0.38
N ARG A 393 -11.28 -19.41 0.19
CA ARG A 393 -11.81 -20.28 1.24
C ARG A 393 -10.79 -20.50 2.37
N GLN A 394 -9.52 -20.74 2.02
CA GLN A 394 -8.44 -20.92 3.00
C GLN A 394 -8.10 -19.65 3.78
N ALA A 395 -8.36 -18.47 3.21
CA ALA A 395 -8.07 -17.19 3.83
C ALA A 395 -9.03 -16.84 4.98
N PHE A 396 -10.16 -17.52 5.10
CA PHE A 396 -11.14 -17.29 6.16
C PHE A 396 -11.25 -18.50 7.08
N ASP A 397 -11.56 -18.26 8.34
CA ASP A 397 -11.96 -19.32 9.26
C ASP A 397 -13.47 -19.56 9.23
N ASP A 398 -13.92 -20.60 9.95
CA ASP A 398 -15.33 -21.01 9.99
C ASP A 398 -16.27 -19.96 10.60
N GLN A 399 -15.73 -18.96 11.30
CA GLN A 399 -16.46 -17.82 11.86
C GLN A 399 -16.42 -16.58 10.95
N GLY A 400 -15.77 -16.69 9.79
CA GLY A 400 -15.63 -15.62 8.80
C GLY A 400 -14.59 -14.56 9.15
N TYR A 401 -13.60 -14.88 10.00
CA TYR A 401 -12.45 -14.05 10.22
C TYR A 401 -11.39 -14.33 9.17
N PHE A 402 -10.83 -13.26 8.61
CA PHE A 402 -9.70 -13.33 7.70
C PHE A 402 -8.42 -13.68 8.47
N ARG A 403 -7.72 -14.72 8.03
CA ARG A 403 -6.43 -15.17 8.56
C ARG A 403 -5.34 -14.28 8.00
N THR A 404 -4.78 -13.38 8.80
CA THR A 404 -3.76 -12.44 8.30
C THR A 404 -2.43 -13.11 8.01
N GLY A 405 -2.14 -14.23 8.68
CA GLY A 405 -0.84 -14.87 8.68
C GLY A 405 0.22 -14.05 9.42
N ASP A 406 -0.20 -13.04 10.18
CA ASP A 406 0.64 -12.19 10.99
C ASP A 406 0.49 -12.53 12.47
N LEU A 407 1.58 -12.45 13.20
CA LEU A 407 1.65 -12.68 14.65
C LEU A 407 1.63 -11.36 15.39
N GLY A 408 0.93 -11.35 16.50
CA GLY A 408 0.87 -10.21 17.40
C GLY A 408 0.21 -10.57 18.72
N TYR A 409 0.12 -9.59 19.59
CA TYR A 409 -0.69 -9.64 20.79
C TYR A 409 -1.49 -8.35 20.93
N VAL A 410 -2.52 -8.41 21.75
CA VAL A 410 -3.34 -7.25 22.09
C VAL A 410 -3.19 -7.01 23.59
N ASP A 411 -2.98 -5.77 24.00
CA ASP A 411 -2.95 -5.41 25.41
C ASP A 411 -4.37 -5.31 26.01
N GLU A 412 -4.45 -5.06 27.33
CA GLU A 412 -5.74 -4.92 28.04
C GLU A 412 -6.58 -3.74 27.55
N GLU A 413 -5.96 -2.73 26.91
CA GLU A 413 -6.65 -1.57 26.35
C GLU A 413 -7.07 -1.78 24.88
N GLY A 414 -6.75 -2.94 24.28
CA GLY A 414 -7.11 -3.33 22.93
C GLY A 414 -6.14 -2.86 21.84
N TYR A 415 -4.95 -2.36 22.18
CA TYR A 415 -3.92 -2.01 21.22
C TYR A 415 -3.21 -3.23 20.68
N LEU A 416 -3.04 -3.30 19.37
CA LEU A 416 -2.30 -4.36 18.68
C LEU A 416 -0.80 -4.06 18.67
N PHE A 417 -0.02 -5.08 18.99
CA PHE A 417 1.44 -5.09 18.86
C PHE A 417 1.84 -6.17 17.86
N PHE A 418 2.38 -5.75 16.73
CA PHE A 418 2.83 -6.66 15.67
C PHE A 418 4.15 -7.33 16.06
N CYS A 419 4.24 -8.67 15.91
CA CYS A 419 5.40 -9.48 16.28
C CYS A 419 6.09 -10.14 15.08
N GLY A 420 5.52 -10.04 13.87
CA GLY A 420 6.12 -10.64 12.67
C GLY A 420 5.14 -11.50 11.89
N ARG A 421 5.67 -12.27 10.93
CA ARG A 421 4.88 -13.15 10.06
C ARG A 421 4.93 -14.59 10.54
N LEU A 422 3.79 -15.28 10.50
CA LEU A 422 3.69 -16.69 10.86
C LEU A 422 4.63 -17.57 10.01
N LYS A 423 4.77 -17.26 8.74
CA LYS A 423 5.65 -17.97 7.80
C LYS A 423 7.15 -17.69 7.99
N GLU A 424 7.49 -16.64 8.72
CA GLU A 424 8.87 -16.24 8.98
C GLU A 424 9.37 -16.76 10.34
N MET A 425 8.52 -17.44 11.11
CA MET A 425 8.91 -18.01 12.41
C MET A 425 10.05 -18.99 12.24
N VAL A 426 11.10 -18.78 13.01
CA VAL A 426 12.27 -19.67 13.07
C VAL A 426 12.06 -20.71 14.17
N LYS A 427 12.14 -21.99 13.82
CA LYS A 427 12.08 -23.10 14.77
C LYS A 427 13.48 -23.48 15.22
N THR A 428 13.89 -23.00 16.38
CA THR A 428 15.22 -23.31 16.91
C THR A 428 15.14 -24.20 18.15
N GLY A 429 15.56 -25.45 18.02
CA GLY A 429 15.54 -26.44 19.13
C GLY A 429 14.13 -26.66 19.71
N GLY A 430 13.11 -26.69 18.84
CA GLY A 430 11.70 -26.86 19.22
C GLY A 430 11.02 -25.60 19.74
N ILE A 431 11.70 -24.45 19.78
CA ILE A 431 11.17 -23.17 20.24
C ILE A 431 10.93 -22.27 19.02
N ASN A 432 9.75 -21.69 18.93
CA ASN A 432 9.43 -20.70 17.90
C ASN A 432 9.97 -19.32 18.28
N VAL A 433 10.74 -18.70 17.40
CA VAL A 433 11.27 -17.33 17.55
C VAL A 433 10.75 -16.46 16.43
N ALA A 434 10.17 -15.32 16.78
CA ALA A 434 9.77 -14.31 15.79
C ALA A 434 11.00 -13.47 15.38
N PRO A 435 11.43 -13.48 14.10
CA PRO A 435 12.57 -12.69 13.65
C PRO A 435 12.43 -11.21 13.97
N ALA A 436 11.23 -10.65 13.80
CA ALA A 436 10.97 -9.23 14.04
C ALA A 436 11.27 -8.79 15.49
N GLU A 437 11.10 -9.66 16.48
CA GLU A 437 11.46 -9.37 17.87
C GLU A 437 12.98 -9.20 18.01
N VAL A 438 13.73 -10.08 17.37
CA VAL A 438 15.20 -10.02 17.40
C VAL A 438 15.71 -8.83 16.61
N GLU A 439 15.14 -8.57 15.43
CA GLU A 439 15.44 -7.39 14.59
C GLU A 439 15.21 -6.09 15.35
N SER A 440 14.08 -5.97 16.03
CA SER A 440 13.75 -4.78 16.84
C SER A 440 14.80 -4.52 17.92
N VAL A 441 15.25 -5.55 18.63
CA VAL A 441 16.31 -5.40 19.63
C VAL A 441 17.65 -5.02 18.99
N LEU A 442 18.02 -5.67 17.89
CA LEU A 442 19.27 -5.37 17.19
C LEU A 442 19.32 -3.91 16.67
N MET A 443 18.20 -3.38 16.20
CA MET A 443 18.11 -2.01 15.74
C MET A 443 18.20 -0.96 16.85
N THR A 444 18.10 -1.34 18.13
CA THR A 444 18.40 -0.42 19.24
C THR A 444 19.89 -0.22 19.49
N HIS A 445 20.75 -1.01 18.83
CA HIS A 445 22.20 -0.82 18.93
C HIS A 445 22.67 0.39 18.12
N PRO A 446 23.45 1.34 18.66
CA PRO A 446 23.85 2.59 17.98
C PRO A 446 24.58 2.38 16.65
N GLY A 447 25.23 1.24 16.45
CA GLY A 447 25.94 0.89 15.22
C GLY A 447 25.10 0.21 14.15
N VAL A 448 23.84 -0.13 14.44
CA VAL A 448 22.95 -0.86 13.53
C VAL A 448 21.94 0.11 12.90
N TYR A 449 21.93 0.14 11.58
CA TYR A 449 20.94 0.88 10.80
C TYR A 449 19.69 0.03 10.54
N LEU A 450 19.89 -1.19 9.98
CA LEU A 450 18.84 -2.17 9.76
C LEU A 450 19.34 -3.56 10.14
N ALA A 451 18.43 -4.42 10.56
CA ALA A 451 18.69 -5.82 10.84
C ALA A 451 17.62 -6.70 10.20
N TYR A 452 18.06 -7.81 9.60
CA TYR A 452 17.18 -8.84 9.05
C TYR A 452 17.56 -10.18 9.65
N VAL A 453 16.61 -10.84 10.30
CA VAL A 453 16.84 -12.12 10.96
C VAL A 453 16.04 -13.20 10.24
N VAL A 454 16.69 -14.33 9.98
CA VAL A 454 16.13 -15.47 9.26
C VAL A 454 16.53 -16.80 9.92
N GLY A 455 15.72 -17.83 9.67
CA GLY A 455 16.11 -19.21 9.96
C GLY A 455 17.17 -19.69 8.98
N VAL A 456 18.23 -20.27 9.50
CA VAL A 456 19.26 -20.98 8.73
C VAL A 456 19.20 -22.44 9.15
N PRO A 457 19.07 -23.40 8.22
CA PRO A 457 19.01 -24.81 8.54
C PRO A 457 20.21 -25.28 9.40
N ASP A 458 19.96 -26.09 10.42
CA ASP A 458 20.96 -26.63 11.34
C ASP A 458 20.62 -28.07 11.71
N ASP A 459 21.61 -28.95 11.58
CA ASP A 459 21.41 -30.40 11.75
C ASP A 459 21.00 -30.81 13.18
N CYS A 460 21.25 -29.95 14.19
CA CYS A 460 20.97 -30.24 15.60
C CYS A 460 19.71 -29.53 16.12
N ARG A 461 19.26 -28.44 15.45
CA ARG A 461 18.24 -27.56 16.01
C ARG A 461 17.09 -27.27 15.06
N ASP A 462 16.95 -27.98 13.95
CA ASP A 462 16.13 -27.67 12.79
C ASP A 462 16.60 -26.38 12.12
N GLU A 463 16.61 -25.26 12.85
CA GLU A 463 17.09 -23.96 12.40
C GLU A 463 17.87 -23.25 13.51
N ILE A 464 18.79 -22.39 13.12
CA ILE A 464 19.43 -21.38 13.96
C ILE A 464 19.14 -19.98 13.41
N LEU A 465 19.22 -18.97 14.25
CA LEU A 465 19.03 -17.59 13.85
C LEU A 465 20.29 -17.05 13.17
N GLY A 466 20.14 -16.59 11.92
CA GLY A 466 21.12 -15.81 11.19
C GLY A 466 20.67 -14.35 11.10
N ALA A 467 21.56 -13.40 11.39
CA ALA A 467 21.28 -11.96 11.30
C ALA A 467 22.12 -11.32 10.19
N VAL A 468 21.48 -10.57 9.29
CA VAL A 468 22.14 -9.68 8.33
C VAL A 468 21.99 -8.25 8.83
N ILE A 469 23.10 -7.57 9.04
CA ILE A 469 23.18 -6.25 9.65
C ILE A 469 23.64 -5.23 8.62
N ILE A 470 22.91 -4.15 8.49
CA ILE A 470 23.35 -2.93 7.81
C ILE A 470 23.81 -1.94 8.87
N ARG A 471 25.05 -1.49 8.75
CA ARG A 471 25.65 -0.55 9.73
C ARG A 471 25.21 0.88 9.47
N ASN A 472 25.16 1.66 10.54
CA ASN A 472 25.10 3.13 10.41
C ASN A 472 26.36 3.65 9.69
N SER A 473 26.21 4.73 8.92
CA SER A 473 27.32 5.32 8.16
C SER A 473 28.50 5.69 9.06
N GLY A 474 29.69 5.28 8.66
CA GLY A 474 30.93 5.58 9.39
C GLY A 474 31.16 4.75 10.66
N VAL A 475 30.29 3.79 10.98
CA VAL A 475 30.44 2.93 12.16
C VAL A 475 31.09 1.61 11.79
N THR A 476 32.10 1.22 12.58
CA THR A 476 32.67 -0.15 12.57
C THR A 476 31.97 -0.98 13.64
N LEU A 477 31.48 -2.15 13.28
CA LEU A 477 30.77 -3.06 14.17
C LEU A 477 31.19 -4.50 13.81
N SER A 478 31.57 -5.30 14.78
CA SER A 478 31.99 -6.71 14.60
C SER A 478 30.84 -7.69 14.89
N GLU A 479 31.00 -8.94 14.43
CA GLU A 479 30.05 -10.01 14.72
C GLU A 479 29.95 -10.27 16.23
N GLU A 480 31.10 -10.26 16.94
CA GLU A 480 31.20 -10.47 18.38
C GLU A 480 30.45 -9.38 19.17
N GLU A 481 30.53 -8.14 18.73
CA GLU A 481 29.79 -7.02 19.35
C GLU A 481 28.28 -7.20 19.20
N VAL A 482 27.80 -7.56 17.99
CA VAL A 482 26.37 -7.84 17.74
C VAL A 482 25.88 -9.02 18.60
N ILE A 483 26.62 -10.10 18.63
CA ILE A 483 26.28 -11.28 19.44
C ILE A 483 26.33 -10.95 20.94
N GLY A 484 27.34 -10.20 21.35
CA GLY A 484 27.50 -9.74 22.74
C GLY A 484 26.35 -8.84 23.21
N PHE A 485 25.91 -7.92 22.33
CA PHE A 485 24.74 -7.08 22.55
C PHE A 485 23.46 -7.91 22.64
N SER A 486 23.28 -8.85 21.71
CA SER A 486 22.13 -9.75 21.70
C SER A 486 22.03 -10.57 22.98
N LYS A 487 23.15 -11.11 23.48
CA LYS A 487 23.18 -11.90 24.74
C LYS A 487 22.76 -11.09 25.96
N LYS A 488 22.97 -9.78 25.96
CA LYS A 488 22.59 -8.92 27.09
C LYS A 488 21.10 -8.55 27.06
N ASN A 489 20.48 -8.55 25.88
CA ASN A 489 19.14 -7.99 25.69
C ASN A 489 18.09 -9.05 25.28
N LEU A 490 18.50 -10.28 24.95
CA LEU A 490 17.63 -11.35 24.49
C LEU A 490 17.85 -12.64 25.27
N ALA A 491 16.80 -13.45 25.36
CA ALA A 491 16.92 -14.81 25.87
C ALA A 491 17.89 -15.64 25.00
N ALA A 492 18.61 -16.59 25.60
CA ALA A 492 19.70 -17.32 24.95
C ALA A 492 19.32 -18.01 23.64
N TYR A 493 18.06 -18.47 23.50
CA TYR A 493 17.55 -19.12 22.31
C TYR A 493 17.20 -18.12 21.18
N LYS A 494 17.07 -16.82 21.49
CA LYS A 494 16.82 -15.73 20.53
C LYS A 494 18.10 -15.06 20.02
N VAL A 495 19.26 -15.43 20.56
CA VAL A 495 20.54 -14.85 20.16
C VAL A 495 20.96 -15.39 18.80
N PRO A 496 21.21 -14.53 17.79
CA PRO A 496 21.73 -14.96 16.48
C PRO A 496 23.02 -15.74 16.63
N LYS A 497 23.13 -16.86 15.92
CA LYS A 497 24.34 -17.69 15.89
C LYS A 497 25.28 -17.31 14.75
N LEU A 498 24.72 -16.75 13.69
CA LEU A 498 25.44 -16.28 12.52
C LEU A 498 25.11 -14.78 12.33
N VAL A 499 26.14 -14.01 12.06
CA VAL A 499 26.00 -12.59 11.72
C VAL A 499 26.73 -12.33 10.41
N ARG A 500 26.12 -11.54 9.53
CA ARG A 500 26.74 -11.02 8.30
C ARG A 500 26.45 -9.54 8.19
N PHE A 501 27.38 -8.81 7.61
CA PHE A 501 27.22 -7.40 7.30
C PHE A 501 26.98 -7.24 5.82
N ALA A 502 26.07 -6.34 5.47
CA ALA A 502 25.71 -6.05 4.09
C ALA A 502 25.44 -4.55 3.91
N THR A 503 25.40 -4.11 2.66
CA THR A 503 24.83 -2.84 2.23
C THR A 503 23.41 -3.06 1.71
N GLU A 504 22.61 -2.00 1.63
CA GLU A 504 21.23 -2.11 1.11
C GLU A 504 21.17 -2.68 -0.32
N ASN A 505 22.18 -2.38 -1.14
CA ASN A 505 22.25 -2.85 -2.53
C ASN A 505 22.53 -4.36 -2.66
N GLU A 506 23.02 -5.00 -1.61
CA GLU A 506 23.30 -6.45 -1.60
C GLU A 506 22.09 -7.27 -1.17
N LEU A 507 21.05 -6.60 -0.66
CA LEU A 507 19.84 -7.29 -0.23
C LEU A 507 19.01 -7.78 -1.42
N PRO A 508 18.44 -9.00 -1.35
CA PRO A 508 17.50 -9.48 -2.34
C PRO A 508 16.20 -8.70 -2.24
N LEU A 509 15.92 -7.86 -3.25
CA LEU A 509 14.72 -7.04 -3.28
C LEU A 509 13.67 -7.61 -4.23
N THR A 510 12.40 -7.35 -3.94
CA THR A 510 11.31 -7.50 -4.91
C THR A 510 11.41 -6.38 -5.95
N THR A 511 10.65 -6.49 -7.05
CA THR A 511 10.48 -5.38 -8.02
C THR A 511 9.93 -4.10 -7.36
N THR A 512 9.29 -4.24 -6.21
CA THR A 512 8.74 -3.13 -5.40
C THR A 512 9.71 -2.59 -4.35
N GLY A 513 10.97 -3.01 -4.35
CA GLY A 513 12.00 -2.58 -3.39
C GLY A 513 11.86 -3.16 -1.97
N LYS A 514 10.93 -4.11 -1.75
CA LYS A 514 10.82 -4.81 -0.45
C LYS A 514 11.85 -5.91 -0.36
N VAL A 515 12.48 -6.06 0.79
CA VAL A 515 13.42 -7.15 1.05
C VAL A 515 12.71 -8.51 1.02
N GLN A 516 13.24 -9.42 0.23
CA GLN A 516 12.77 -10.81 0.14
C GLN A 516 13.43 -11.65 1.23
N LYS A 517 12.87 -11.60 2.46
CA LYS A 517 13.44 -12.33 3.62
C LYS A 517 13.66 -13.82 3.34
N ASN A 518 12.77 -14.44 2.57
CA ASN A 518 12.89 -15.85 2.17
C ASN A 518 14.12 -16.16 1.32
N LYS A 519 14.78 -15.15 0.75
CA LYS A 519 16.02 -15.31 -0.01
C LYS A 519 17.27 -14.95 0.79
N ILE A 520 17.13 -14.29 1.93
CA ILE A 520 18.27 -13.85 2.75
C ILE A 520 19.10 -15.05 3.20
N ALA A 521 18.48 -16.12 3.67
CA ALA A 521 19.19 -17.32 4.11
C ALA A 521 20.08 -17.89 3.01
N SER A 522 19.56 -18.06 1.79
CA SER A 522 20.31 -18.60 0.67
C SER A 522 21.41 -17.67 0.14
N VAL A 523 21.24 -16.36 0.27
CA VAL A 523 22.21 -15.35 -0.22
C VAL A 523 23.36 -15.17 0.77
N PHE A 524 23.07 -15.04 2.06
CA PHE A 524 24.06 -14.67 3.07
C PHE A 524 24.57 -15.84 3.93
N PHE A 525 23.82 -16.95 3.96
CA PHE A 525 24.15 -18.15 4.71
C PHE A 525 24.01 -19.41 3.85
N PRO A 526 24.70 -19.47 2.67
CA PRO A 526 24.60 -20.65 1.82
C PRO A 526 25.12 -21.88 2.58
N PRO A 527 24.54 -23.07 2.34
CA PRO A 527 25.06 -24.29 2.93
C PRO A 527 26.51 -24.48 2.48
N VAL A 528 27.38 -24.83 3.44
CA VAL A 528 28.76 -25.19 3.11
C VAL A 528 28.70 -26.50 2.32
N ILE A 529 28.91 -26.43 1.00
CA ILE A 529 29.06 -27.63 0.18
C ILE A 529 30.40 -28.24 0.58
N GLY A 530 30.35 -29.27 1.46
CA GLY A 530 31.51 -30.07 1.84
C GLY A 530 31.95 -31.01 0.75
#